data_1bcc6436b772bec9e1c2856057235429
#
_entry.id   1bcc6436b772bec9e1c2856057235429
#
_cell.length_a   1.000
_cell.length_b   1.000
_cell.length_c   1.000
_cell.angle_alpha   90.00
_cell.angle_beta   90.00
_cell.angle_gamma   90.00
#
_symmetry.space_group_name_H-M   'P 1'
#
loop_
_entity.id
_entity.type
_entity.pdbx_description
1 polymer ?
#
loop_
_entity_poly.entity_id
_entity_poly.type
_entity_poly.pdbx_seq_one_letter_code
_entity_poly.pdbx_strand_id
1 'polypeptide(L)'
;MNTKDLILALNAVNADGAHLLSIHIHHWKNTNLEAFQRITDKFDSSIYMFVHDYSTVCSNFTMLRHGEFCGYGKISEEKCAGCQYYTGSLKNQNEYKKIWNKLKNRLMFVFPSDVALKVWASAYPEYENLCCVIPHQKCIGKYKGNLNNKSSVLNVAFIGSREDYKGWKVFLELYNKEKDKPTFKWFYFGVDDVGVSNIKCVYVDNRQDPMAMLNALRQNNVDVAILWSLCKETYSYTYFECYAANVFVVTDENSGNIAFQVLKNGNGKVVGSATELLNLFDNDITNNVYRFKTEKKTGPQLLLTNDRILECCDSCNLSNAIGEKVINHLKIRSNPLLYLEIFHMKLRKLRK
;
A
#
# COMPACT_ATOMS: atom_id res chain seq x y z
N MET A 1 -18.67 15.47 11.13
CA MET A 1 -18.15 16.32 12.24
C MET A 1 -17.53 17.56 11.63
N ASN A 2 -17.83 18.72 12.12
CA ASN A 2 -17.16 19.93 11.63
C ASN A 2 -15.90 20.22 12.47
N THR A 3 -14.99 21.02 11.92
CA THR A 3 -13.70 21.36 12.55
C THR A 3 -13.86 22.06 13.91
N LYS A 4 -14.91 22.87 14.08
CA LYS A 4 -15.15 23.58 15.33
C LYS A 4 -15.47 22.60 16.47
N ASP A 5 -16.31 21.61 16.19
CA ASP A 5 -16.67 20.58 17.19
C ASP A 5 -15.46 19.72 17.57
N LEU A 6 -14.60 19.39 16.60
CA LEU A 6 -13.36 18.66 16.88
C LEU A 6 -12.43 19.49 17.80
N ILE A 7 -12.21 20.74 17.48
CA ILE A 7 -11.38 21.64 18.31
C ILE A 7 -11.95 21.79 19.73
N LEU A 8 -13.27 21.93 19.87
CA LEU A 8 -13.92 22.02 21.17
C LEU A 8 -13.71 20.73 21.98
N ALA A 9 -13.88 19.56 21.36
CA ALA A 9 -13.67 18.29 22.01
C ALA A 9 -12.20 18.10 22.45
N LEU A 10 -11.24 18.44 21.59
CA LEU A 10 -9.82 18.37 21.91
C LEU A 10 -9.45 19.34 23.05
N ASN A 11 -10.01 20.54 23.08
CA ASN A 11 -9.81 21.48 24.18
C ASN A 11 -10.38 20.95 25.52
N ALA A 12 -11.58 20.36 25.48
CA ALA A 12 -12.16 19.79 26.69
C ALA A 12 -11.30 18.67 27.29
N VAL A 13 -10.77 17.79 26.39
CA VAL A 13 -9.87 16.72 26.80
C VAL A 13 -8.53 17.25 27.31
N ASN A 14 -8.01 18.32 26.71
CA ASN A 14 -6.79 18.99 27.16
C ASN A 14 -6.98 19.64 28.54
N ALA A 15 -8.14 20.24 28.80
CA ALA A 15 -8.49 20.79 30.11
C ALA A 15 -8.53 19.71 31.22
N ASP A 16 -8.85 18.47 30.86
CA ASP A 16 -8.80 17.31 31.77
C ASP A 16 -7.35 16.75 31.96
N GLY A 17 -6.32 17.43 31.49
CA GLY A 17 -4.90 17.07 31.63
C GLY A 17 -4.40 16.03 30.62
N ALA A 18 -5.10 15.82 29.52
CA ALA A 18 -4.62 15.02 28.40
C ALA A 18 -4.13 15.94 27.26
N HIS A 19 -3.10 15.52 26.54
CA HIS A 19 -2.52 16.29 25.45
C HIS A 19 -2.55 15.54 24.12
N LEU A 20 -2.82 16.26 23.03
CA LEU A 20 -2.69 15.75 21.66
C LEU A 20 -1.20 15.64 21.35
N LEU A 21 -0.66 14.41 21.28
CA LEU A 21 0.76 14.16 21.02
C LEU A 21 1.08 14.16 19.51
N SER A 22 0.20 13.57 18.71
CA SER A 22 0.45 13.45 17.28
C SER A 22 -0.82 13.49 16.44
N ILE A 23 -0.66 13.93 15.21
CA ILE A 23 -1.69 13.94 14.15
C ILE A 23 -1.18 13.06 13.02
N HIS A 24 -1.95 12.04 12.65
CA HIS A 24 -1.63 11.14 11.56
C HIS A 24 -2.55 11.43 10.37
N ILE A 25 -1.97 11.70 9.20
CA ILE A 25 -2.69 12.02 7.96
C ILE A 25 -2.43 10.90 6.97
N HIS A 26 -3.47 10.11 6.66
CA HIS A 26 -3.36 8.97 5.74
C HIS A 26 -3.70 9.30 4.29
N HIS A 27 -4.46 10.36 4.03
CA HIS A 27 -4.75 10.86 2.70
C HIS A 27 -4.76 12.38 2.69
N TRP A 28 -3.92 12.97 1.83
CA TRP A 28 -3.87 14.42 1.66
C TRP A 28 -4.86 14.93 0.61
N LYS A 29 -5.11 14.11 -0.42
CA LYS A 29 -6.09 14.43 -1.45
C LYS A 29 -7.49 14.59 -0.84
N ASN A 30 -8.16 15.67 -1.18
CA ASN A 30 -9.47 16.08 -0.63
C ASN A 30 -9.46 16.47 0.87
N THR A 31 -8.31 16.59 1.51
CA THR A 31 -8.23 17.16 2.86
C THR A 31 -8.63 18.65 2.81
N ASN A 32 -9.50 19.06 3.71
CA ASN A 32 -9.79 20.49 3.90
C ASN A 32 -8.59 21.16 4.56
N LEU A 33 -7.75 21.81 3.73
CA LEU A 33 -6.48 22.40 4.18
C LEU A 33 -6.68 23.51 5.20
N GLU A 34 -7.73 24.29 5.08
CA GLU A 34 -8.07 25.36 6.04
C GLU A 34 -8.44 24.76 7.41
N ALA A 35 -9.27 23.70 7.40
CA ALA A 35 -9.62 22.99 8.62
C ALA A 35 -8.39 22.36 9.29
N PHE A 36 -7.51 21.76 8.49
CA PHE A 36 -6.25 21.21 8.97
C PHE A 36 -5.35 22.28 9.60
N GLN A 37 -5.17 23.43 8.92
CA GLN A 37 -4.39 24.54 9.46
C GLN A 37 -4.94 25.04 10.80
N ARG A 38 -6.25 25.19 10.95
CA ARG A 38 -6.87 25.62 12.22
C ARG A 38 -6.54 24.66 13.37
N ILE A 39 -6.48 23.35 13.11
CA ILE A 39 -6.12 22.36 14.12
C ILE A 39 -4.64 22.50 14.45
N THR A 40 -3.78 22.55 13.45
CA THR A 40 -2.32 22.60 13.64
C THR A 40 -1.84 23.94 14.21
N ASP A 41 -2.53 25.04 13.97
CA ASP A 41 -2.24 26.34 14.60
C ASP A 41 -2.60 26.34 16.09
N LYS A 42 -3.53 25.50 16.53
CA LYS A 42 -3.98 25.42 17.91
C LYS A 42 -3.25 24.40 18.77
N PHE A 43 -2.83 23.28 18.17
CA PHE A 43 -2.20 22.19 18.89
C PHE A 43 -0.78 21.97 18.36
N ASP A 44 0.20 22.10 19.27
CA ASP A 44 1.60 21.88 18.98
C ASP A 44 1.93 20.38 19.08
N SER A 45 1.42 19.63 18.10
CA SER A 45 1.54 18.17 18.04
C SER A 45 2.49 17.77 16.91
N SER A 46 3.19 16.65 17.05
CA SER A 46 3.92 16.02 15.95
C SER A 46 2.96 15.61 14.84
N ILE A 47 3.36 15.78 13.59
CA ILE A 47 2.52 15.50 12.43
C ILE A 47 3.21 14.45 11.59
N TYR A 48 2.50 13.34 11.34
CA TYR A 48 2.97 12.25 10.50
C TYR A 48 2.07 12.16 9.26
N MET A 49 2.65 12.44 8.10
CA MET A 49 1.95 12.37 6.83
C MET A 49 2.32 11.07 6.10
N PHE A 50 1.37 10.16 6.00
CA PHE A 50 1.54 8.87 5.32
C PHE A 50 1.34 9.03 3.80
N VAL A 51 2.36 8.69 3.05
CA VAL A 51 2.34 8.76 1.58
C VAL A 51 1.98 7.39 1.01
N HIS A 52 0.67 7.15 0.86
CA HIS A 52 0.15 5.88 0.33
C HIS A 52 0.18 5.82 -1.20
N ASP A 53 0.13 6.97 -1.87
CA ASP A 53 0.15 7.13 -3.31
C ASP A 53 0.87 8.43 -3.70
N TYR A 54 0.92 8.72 -4.98
CA TYR A 54 1.59 9.93 -5.49
C TYR A 54 0.63 11.12 -5.72
N SER A 55 -0.54 11.13 -5.08
CA SER A 55 -1.54 12.21 -5.25
C SER A 55 -1.02 13.59 -4.81
N THR A 56 -0.02 13.64 -3.94
CA THR A 56 0.67 14.88 -3.56
C THR A 56 1.70 15.32 -4.60
N VAL A 57 2.17 14.45 -5.47
CA VAL A 57 3.07 14.77 -6.60
C VAL A 57 2.25 15.14 -7.83
N CYS A 58 1.24 14.34 -8.17
CA CYS A 58 0.40 14.55 -9.35
C CYS A 58 -1.07 14.28 -9.00
N SER A 59 -1.99 15.09 -9.52
CA SER A 59 -3.44 14.84 -9.35
C SER A 59 -3.88 13.50 -9.93
N ASN A 60 -3.15 12.96 -10.92
CA ASN A 60 -3.19 11.56 -11.28
C ASN A 60 -2.26 10.75 -10.37
N PHE A 61 -2.83 10.14 -9.35
CA PHE A 61 -2.07 9.43 -8.30
C PHE A 61 -1.22 8.26 -8.83
N THR A 62 -1.56 7.68 -10.01
CA THR A 62 -0.78 6.63 -10.65
C THR A 62 0.46 7.16 -11.36
N MET A 63 0.49 8.46 -11.67
CA MET A 63 1.51 9.10 -12.50
C MET A 63 1.69 8.40 -13.86
N LEU A 64 0.59 7.90 -14.45
CA LEU A 64 0.59 7.30 -15.78
C LEU A 64 0.10 8.30 -16.84
N ARG A 65 0.78 8.32 -17.97
CA ARG A 65 0.36 9.04 -19.17
C ARG A 65 0.47 8.08 -20.35
N HIS A 66 -0.63 7.86 -21.05
CA HIS A 66 -0.70 6.88 -22.16
C HIS A 66 -0.24 5.46 -21.78
N GLY A 67 -0.50 5.04 -20.55
CA GLY A 67 -0.10 3.72 -20.05
C GLY A 67 1.33 3.61 -19.52
N GLU A 68 2.13 4.68 -19.60
CA GLU A 68 3.51 4.70 -19.15
C GLU A 68 3.73 5.63 -17.94
N PHE A 69 4.69 5.28 -17.11
CA PHE A 69 5.06 6.10 -15.96
C PHE A 69 5.70 7.41 -16.40
N CYS A 70 5.20 8.55 -15.88
CA CYS A 70 5.65 9.89 -16.25
C CYS A 70 7.11 10.23 -15.85
N GLY A 71 7.79 9.30 -15.17
CA GLY A 71 9.18 9.49 -14.72
C GLY A 71 9.32 10.25 -13.41
N TYR A 72 10.54 10.31 -12.95
CA TYR A 72 10.94 10.99 -11.71
C TYR A 72 11.05 12.51 -11.90
N GLY A 73 11.13 13.24 -10.79
CA GLY A 73 11.39 14.68 -10.77
C GLY A 73 10.15 15.54 -10.62
N LYS A 74 10.40 16.84 -10.53
CA LYS A 74 9.36 17.86 -10.33
C LYS A 74 8.39 17.92 -11.52
N ILE A 75 7.16 18.28 -11.24
CA ILE A 75 6.22 18.70 -12.28
C ILE A 75 6.74 20.00 -12.89
N SER A 76 6.83 20.03 -14.22
CA SER A 76 7.27 21.19 -14.99
C SER A 76 6.47 21.30 -16.28
N GLU A 77 6.48 22.46 -16.91
CA GLU A 77 5.83 22.69 -18.19
C GLU A 77 6.40 21.79 -19.28
N GLU A 78 7.73 21.64 -19.31
CA GLU A 78 8.43 20.78 -20.26
C GLU A 78 7.99 19.31 -20.15
N LYS A 79 8.03 18.77 -18.92
CA LYS A 79 7.65 17.36 -18.65
C LYS A 79 6.17 17.09 -18.86
N CYS A 80 5.32 18.05 -18.51
CA CYS A 80 3.86 17.89 -18.45
C CYS A 80 3.14 18.63 -19.57
N ALA A 81 3.83 19.03 -20.65
CA ALA A 81 3.23 19.70 -21.81
C ALA A 81 2.02 18.91 -22.34
N GLY A 82 0.88 19.57 -22.46
CA GLY A 82 -0.38 18.96 -22.93
C GLY A 82 -1.01 17.94 -21.96
N CYS A 83 -0.51 17.81 -20.73
CA CYS A 83 -1.11 16.93 -19.72
C CYS A 83 -2.28 17.61 -19.01
N GLN A 84 -3.46 16.99 -19.03
CA GLN A 84 -4.67 17.53 -18.39
C GLN A 84 -4.52 17.72 -16.86
N TYR A 85 -3.60 17.03 -16.23
CA TYR A 85 -3.36 17.09 -14.78
C TYR A 85 -2.34 18.17 -14.37
N TYR A 86 -1.63 18.80 -15.33
CA TYR A 86 -0.52 19.71 -15.03
C TYR A 86 -0.91 20.88 -14.15
N THR A 87 -1.86 21.71 -14.59
CA THR A 87 -2.26 22.94 -13.89
C THR A 87 -2.78 22.65 -12.48
N GLY A 88 -3.64 21.62 -12.35
CA GLY A 88 -4.18 21.22 -11.04
C GLY A 88 -3.10 20.70 -10.10
N SER A 89 -2.18 19.92 -10.62
CA SER A 89 -1.08 19.38 -9.82
C SER A 89 -0.12 20.47 -9.34
N LEU A 90 0.23 21.40 -10.20
CA LEU A 90 1.11 22.53 -9.86
C LEU A 90 0.48 23.43 -8.77
N LYS A 91 -0.82 23.74 -8.92
CA LYS A 91 -1.57 24.47 -7.91
C LYS A 91 -1.53 23.77 -6.56
N ASN A 92 -1.88 22.48 -6.54
CA ASN A 92 -1.91 21.68 -5.32
C ASN A 92 -0.52 21.60 -4.65
N GLN A 93 0.55 21.35 -5.42
CA GLN A 93 1.91 21.33 -4.88
C GLN A 93 2.28 22.64 -4.19
N ASN A 94 1.95 23.78 -4.79
CA ASN A 94 2.24 25.08 -4.21
C ASN A 94 1.48 25.33 -2.90
N GLU A 95 0.23 24.89 -2.82
CA GLU A 95 -0.56 24.96 -1.59
C GLU A 95 -0.01 24.05 -0.50
N TYR A 96 0.34 22.80 -0.84
CA TYR A 96 0.93 21.85 0.09
C TYR A 96 2.27 22.36 0.65
N LYS A 97 3.16 22.85 -0.20
CA LYS A 97 4.46 23.40 0.22
C LYS A 97 4.32 24.58 1.20
N LYS A 98 3.33 25.46 1.01
CA LYS A 98 3.04 26.56 1.95
C LYS A 98 2.74 26.01 3.35
N ILE A 99 1.92 24.98 3.45
CA ILE A 99 1.55 24.35 4.71
C ILE A 99 2.73 23.58 5.31
N TRP A 100 3.42 22.77 4.51
CA TRP A 100 4.55 21.96 4.98
C TRP A 100 5.70 22.82 5.50
N ASN A 101 5.99 23.94 4.85
CA ASN A 101 7.01 24.88 5.33
C ASN A 101 6.67 25.47 6.69
N LYS A 102 5.39 25.80 6.95
CA LYS A 102 4.93 26.22 8.27
C LYS A 102 5.14 25.15 9.35
N LEU A 103 4.97 23.90 8.99
CA LEU A 103 4.97 22.77 9.91
C LEU A 103 6.32 22.03 9.98
N LYS A 104 7.33 22.49 9.27
CA LYS A 104 8.60 21.80 9.01
C LYS A 104 9.28 21.24 10.27
N ASN A 105 9.19 21.95 11.39
CA ASN A 105 9.85 21.55 12.64
C ASN A 105 9.17 20.39 13.38
N ARG A 106 7.95 19.99 12.95
CA ARG A 106 7.16 18.93 13.60
C ARG A 106 6.45 18.02 12.60
N LEU A 107 6.83 18.10 11.30
CA LEU A 107 6.28 17.30 10.22
C LEU A 107 7.26 16.19 9.85
N MET A 108 6.74 14.98 9.69
CA MET A 108 7.46 13.84 9.13
C MET A 108 6.61 13.17 8.05
N PHE A 109 7.23 12.86 6.91
CA PHE A 109 6.62 12.08 5.84
C PHE A 109 6.97 10.60 6.02
N VAL A 110 5.95 9.76 6.04
CA VAL A 110 6.09 8.32 6.28
C VAL A 110 5.77 7.56 5.00
N PHE A 111 6.74 6.83 4.50
CA PHE A 111 6.62 6.05 3.27
C PHE A 111 6.55 4.56 3.55
N PRO A 112 5.75 3.81 2.80
CA PRO A 112 5.65 2.36 2.97
C PRO A 112 6.83 1.59 2.35
N SER A 113 7.65 2.24 1.53
CA SER A 113 8.83 1.64 0.90
C SER A 113 9.85 2.67 0.44
N ASP A 114 11.09 2.21 0.23
CA ASP A 114 12.17 3.04 -0.34
C ASP A 114 11.84 3.49 -1.78
N VAL A 115 11.10 2.66 -2.53
CA VAL A 115 10.65 3.02 -3.90
C VAL A 115 9.70 4.19 -3.86
N ALA A 116 8.71 4.17 -2.95
CA ALA A 116 7.77 5.27 -2.77
C ALA A 116 8.49 6.56 -2.37
N LEU A 117 9.42 6.46 -1.41
CA LEU A 117 10.26 7.58 -1.00
C LEU A 117 11.04 8.15 -2.19
N LYS A 118 11.74 7.32 -2.95
CA LYS A 118 12.56 7.76 -4.09
C LYS A 118 11.75 8.51 -5.15
N VAL A 119 10.56 8.00 -5.50
CA VAL A 119 9.68 8.68 -6.47
C VAL A 119 9.22 10.02 -5.92
N TRP A 120 8.76 10.06 -4.68
CA TRP A 120 8.25 11.28 -4.05
C TRP A 120 9.35 12.32 -3.82
N ALA A 121 10.50 11.94 -3.26
CA ALA A 121 11.62 12.82 -2.98
C ALA A 121 12.22 13.42 -4.26
N SER A 122 12.12 12.72 -5.40
CA SER A 122 12.54 13.30 -6.69
C SER A 122 11.73 14.55 -7.07
N ALA A 123 10.47 14.65 -6.61
CA ALA A 123 9.63 15.84 -6.79
C ALA A 123 9.81 16.89 -5.67
N TYR A 124 10.23 16.44 -4.48
CA TYR A 124 10.34 17.24 -3.27
C TYR A 124 11.68 17.03 -2.54
N PRO A 125 12.83 17.23 -3.18
CA PRO A 125 14.14 16.98 -2.56
C PRO A 125 14.39 17.83 -1.31
N GLU A 126 13.74 19.00 -1.21
CA GLU A 126 13.84 19.92 -0.07
C GLU A 126 13.25 19.38 1.25
N TYR A 127 12.49 18.26 1.21
CA TYR A 127 11.90 17.63 2.39
C TYR A 127 12.47 16.22 2.67
N GLU A 128 13.50 15.78 1.96
CA GLU A 128 14.05 14.43 2.09
C GLU A 128 14.50 14.10 3.52
N ASN A 129 15.06 15.09 4.22
CA ASN A 129 15.48 14.97 5.61
C ASN A 129 14.31 14.82 6.61
N LEU A 130 13.08 15.04 6.18
CA LEU A 130 11.85 14.84 6.97
C LEU A 130 11.16 13.52 6.64
N CYS A 131 11.79 12.63 5.88
CA CYS A 131 11.21 11.39 5.42
C CYS A 131 11.70 10.19 6.23
N CYS A 132 10.80 9.23 6.46
CA CYS A 132 11.17 7.91 6.98
C CYS A 132 10.40 6.80 6.24
N VAL A 133 10.94 5.58 6.27
CA VAL A 133 10.31 4.41 5.67
C VAL A 133 9.83 3.48 6.78
N ILE A 134 8.51 3.24 6.80
CA ILE A 134 7.86 2.30 7.71
C ILE A 134 6.89 1.44 6.88
N PRO A 135 7.28 0.21 6.51
CA PRO A 135 6.41 -0.72 5.79
C PRO A 135 5.12 -0.99 6.55
N HIS A 136 4.01 -1.19 5.85
CA HIS A 136 2.71 -1.47 6.47
C HIS A 136 2.67 -2.80 7.22
N GLN A 137 3.45 -3.78 6.78
CA GLN A 137 3.46 -5.13 7.34
C GLN A 137 4.86 -5.59 7.69
N LYS A 138 4.95 -6.45 8.70
CA LYS A 138 6.16 -7.22 9.06
C LYS A 138 5.93 -8.68 8.70
N CYS A 139 6.86 -9.27 7.94
CA CYS A 139 6.90 -10.72 7.73
C CYS A 139 7.72 -11.35 8.84
N ILE A 140 7.11 -12.16 9.68
CA ILE A 140 7.78 -12.83 10.80
C ILE A 140 7.55 -14.33 10.79
N GLY A 141 8.46 -15.05 11.44
CA GLY A 141 8.39 -16.50 11.62
C GLY A 141 8.71 -17.29 10.36
N LYS A 142 8.74 -18.61 10.53
CA LYS A 142 8.89 -19.59 9.46
C LYS A 142 7.76 -20.59 9.58
N TYR A 143 7.01 -20.80 8.52
CA TYR A 143 6.02 -21.87 8.48
C TYR A 143 6.72 -23.19 8.18
N LYS A 144 6.52 -24.19 9.04
CA LYS A 144 6.96 -25.56 8.81
C LYS A 144 5.84 -26.34 8.08
N GLY A 145 5.56 -25.99 6.82
CA GLY A 145 4.62 -26.74 6.00
C GLY A 145 5.33 -27.79 5.16
N ASN A 146 4.59 -28.81 4.72
CA ASN A 146 5.11 -29.80 3.78
C ASN A 146 5.30 -29.13 2.41
N LEU A 147 6.55 -28.89 2.04
CA LEU A 147 6.94 -28.29 0.75
C LEU A 147 7.04 -29.31 -0.39
N ASN A 148 6.57 -30.55 -0.17
CA ASN A 148 6.87 -31.70 -1.03
C ASN A 148 5.84 -32.01 -2.11
N ASN A 149 5.02 -31.08 -2.56
CA ASN A 149 4.16 -31.35 -3.70
C ASN A 149 4.89 -31.04 -5.03
N LYS A 150 5.56 -32.03 -5.61
CA LYS A 150 5.92 -32.04 -7.04
C LYS A 150 4.62 -32.18 -7.84
N SER A 151 3.91 -31.11 -8.07
CA SER A 151 2.83 -31.11 -9.06
C SER A 151 3.42 -30.86 -10.44
N SER A 152 3.04 -31.68 -11.41
CA SER A 152 3.33 -31.44 -12.84
C SER A 152 2.46 -30.29 -13.40
N VAL A 153 1.50 -29.81 -12.62
CA VAL A 153 0.57 -28.75 -12.98
C VAL A 153 0.78 -27.58 -12.05
N LEU A 154 1.01 -26.39 -12.59
CA LEU A 154 1.16 -25.15 -11.85
C LEU A 154 -0.19 -24.42 -11.72
N ASN A 155 -0.52 -23.98 -10.52
CA ASN A 155 -1.64 -23.12 -10.21
C ASN A 155 -1.20 -21.66 -10.38
N VAL A 156 -1.65 -21.01 -11.47
CA VAL A 156 -1.29 -19.65 -11.85
C VAL A 156 -2.42 -18.69 -11.49
N ALA A 157 -2.12 -17.60 -10.80
CA ALA A 157 -3.12 -16.69 -10.26
C ALA A 157 -2.91 -15.23 -10.70
N PHE A 158 -4.00 -14.53 -10.95
CA PHE A 158 -4.11 -13.08 -10.85
C PHE A 158 -4.78 -12.71 -9.53
N ILE A 159 -4.28 -11.66 -8.86
CA ILE A 159 -4.71 -11.32 -7.49
C ILE A 159 -5.03 -9.82 -7.41
N GLY A 160 -6.23 -9.49 -6.97
CA GLY A 160 -6.66 -8.11 -6.74
C GLY A 160 -7.62 -7.55 -7.80
N SER A 161 -7.69 -6.22 -7.91
CA SER A 161 -8.63 -5.56 -8.83
C SER A 161 -8.22 -5.74 -10.29
N ARG A 162 -9.22 -5.93 -11.16
CA ARG A 162 -9.05 -6.14 -12.61
C ARG A 162 -8.86 -4.82 -13.38
N GLU A 163 -8.10 -3.90 -12.81
CA GLU A 163 -7.79 -2.64 -13.45
C GLU A 163 -6.67 -2.80 -14.48
N ASP A 164 -6.74 -2.07 -15.59
CA ASP A 164 -5.73 -2.12 -16.64
C ASP A 164 -4.33 -1.81 -16.10
N TYR A 165 -4.23 -0.80 -15.23
CA TYR A 165 -2.95 -0.44 -14.64
C TYR A 165 -2.42 -1.47 -13.61
N LYS A 166 -3.25 -2.42 -13.19
CA LYS A 166 -2.87 -3.59 -12.36
C LYS A 166 -2.51 -4.82 -13.21
N GLY A 167 -2.48 -4.68 -14.54
CA GLY A 167 -2.01 -5.71 -15.46
C GLY A 167 -3.01 -6.80 -15.81
N TRP A 168 -4.32 -6.55 -15.59
CA TRP A 168 -5.35 -7.52 -15.94
C TRP A 168 -5.29 -7.95 -17.41
N LYS A 169 -5.07 -6.99 -18.33
CA LYS A 169 -4.93 -7.30 -19.76
C LYS A 169 -3.74 -8.20 -20.07
N VAL A 170 -2.61 -7.96 -19.42
CA VAL A 170 -1.40 -8.78 -19.57
C VAL A 170 -1.64 -10.21 -19.07
N PHE A 171 -2.34 -10.36 -17.95
CA PHE A 171 -2.74 -11.68 -17.46
C PHE A 171 -3.68 -12.40 -18.44
N LEU A 172 -4.67 -11.69 -19.03
CA LEU A 172 -5.57 -12.29 -20.01
C LEU A 172 -4.85 -12.68 -21.30
N GLU A 173 -3.87 -11.91 -21.75
CA GLU A 173 -3.02 -12.25 -22.89
C GLU A 173 -2.26 -13.55 -22.63
N LEU A 174 -1.60 -13.65 -21.47
CA LEU A 174 -0.93 -14.86 -21.03
C LEU A 174 -1.91 -16.04 -20.95
N TYR A 175 -3.06 -15.85 -20.29
CA TYR A 175 -4.10 -16.89 -20.21
C TYR A 175 -4.53 -17.36 -21.58
N ASN A 176 -4.86 -16.47 -22.50
CA ASN A 176 -5.35 -16.84 -23.83
C ASN A 176 -4.32 -17.64 -24.65
N LYS A 177 -3.03 -17.35 -24.46
CA LYS A 177 -1.94 -18.09 -25.08
C LYS A 177 -1.76 -19.51 -24.48
N GLU A 178 -1.95 -19.62 -23.17
CA GLU A 178 -1.52 -20.80 -22.42
C GLU A 178 -2.69 -21.69 -21.93
N LYS A 179 -3.95 -21.26 -22.09
CA LYS A 179 -5.15 -21.87 -21.49
C LYS A 179 -5.39 -23.33 -21.86
N ASP A 180 -4.90 -23.76 -23.04
CA ASP A 180 -5.08 -25.12 -23.56
C ASP A 180 -3.96 -26.07 -23.13
N LYS A 181 -2.89 -25.56 -22.48
CA LYS A 181 -1.81 -26.37 -21.94
C LYS A 181 -2.26 -27.05 -20.63
N PRO A 182 -2.19 -28.40 -20.52
CA PRO A 182 -2.63 -29.12 -19.32
C PRO A 182 -1.73 -28.88 -18.09
N THR A 183 -0.60 -28.22 -18.29
CA THR A 183 0.36 -27.88 -17.25
C THR A 183 -0.02 -26.69 -16.39
N PHE A 184 -1.07 -25.95 -16.75
CA PHE A 184 -1.53 -24.77 -16.00
C PHE A 184 -2.99 -24.90 -15.58
N LYS A 185 -3.28 -24.47 -14.33
CA LYS A 185 -4.61 -24.15 -13.82
C LYS A 185 -4.68 -22.69 -13.46
N TRP A 186 -5.75 -22.02 -13.87
CA TRP A 186 -5.88 -20.58 -13.81
C TRP A 186 -6.82 -20.16 -12.69
N PHE A 187 -6.41 -19.16 -11.94
CA PHE A 187 -7.13 -18.63 -10.80
C PHE A 187 -7.23 -17.12 -10.86
N TYR A 188 -8.34 -16.61 -10.37
CA TYR A 188 -8.53 -15.21 -10.03
C TYR A 188 -8.92 -15.09 -8.56
N PHE A 189 -8.22 -14.25 -7.82
CA PHE A 189 -8.52 -13.95 -6.42
C PHE A 189 -8.98 -12.51 -6.30
N GLY A 190 -10.25 -12.27 -5.94
CA GLY A 190 -10.85 -10.94 -5.84
C GLY A 190 -12.28 -11.01 -5.34
N VAL A 191 -13.02 -9.91 -5.54
CA VAL A 191 -14.40 -9.78 -5.05
C VAL A 191 -15.47 -10.00 -6.14
N ASP A 192 -15.05 -10.22 -7.39
CA ASP A 192 -15.94 -10.33 -8.54
C ASP A 192 -15.77 -11.68 -9.24
N ASP A 193 -16.77 -12.06 -10.04
CA ASP A 193 -16.63 -13.11 -11.05
C ASP A 193 -16.06 -12.50 -12.35
N VAL A 194 -15.09 -13.18 -12.97
CA VAL A 194 -14.47 -12.72 -14.21
C VAL A 194 -15.25 -13.10 -15.47
N GLY A 195 -16.19 -14.05 -15.39
CA GLY A 195 -16.95 -14.52 -16.53
C GLY A 195 -16.12 -15.18 -17.65
N VAL A 196 -14.88 -15.63 -17.34
CA VAL A 196 -13.97 -16.30 -18.28
C VAL A 196 -13.94 -17.79 -17.96
N SER A 197 -14.26 -18.63 -18.94
CA SER A 197 -14.24 -20.08 -18.79
C SER A 197 -12.82 -20.55 -18.38
N ASN A 198 -12.77 -21.61 -17.55
CA ASN A 198 -11.51 -22.21 -17.08
C ASN A 198 -10.61 -21.31 -16.18
N ILE A 199 -11.07 -20.12 -15.78
CA ILE A 199 -10.46 -19.38 -14.67
C ILE A 199 -11.32 -19.61 -13.43
N LYS A 200 -10.73 -20.28 -12.43
CA LYS A 200 -11.40 -20.49 -11.14
C LYS A 200 -11.38 -19.18 -10.34
N CYS A 201 -12.57 -18.60 -10.11
CA CYS A 201 -12.73 -17.43 -9.25
C CYS A 201 -12.77 -17.86 -7.78
N VAL A 202 -11.96 -17.20 -6.96
CA VAL A 202 -11.91 -17.36 -5.51
C VAL A 202 -12.26 -16.02 -4.89
N TYR A 203 -13.42 -15.94 -4.24
CA TYR A 203 -13.86 -14.74 -3.55
C TYR A 203 -13.00 -14.49 -2.31
N VAL A 204 -12.43 -13.28 -2.20
CA VAL A 204 -11.62 -12.87 -1.05
C VAL A 204 -11.97 -11.45 -0.65
N ASP A 205 -12.35 -11.26 0.61
CA ASP A 205 -12.63 -9.95 1.19
C ASP A 205 -11.80 -9.73 2.47
N ASN A 206 -10.69 -9.02 2.32
CA ASN A 206 -9.77 -8.71 3.42
C ASN A 206 -10.38 -7.74 4.47
N ARG A 207 -11.53 -7.13 4.20
CA ARG A 207 -12.22 -6.27 5.18
C ARG A 207 -12.80 -7.07 6.35
N GLN A 208 -13.13 -8.33 6.11
CA GLN A 208 -13.67 -9.23 7.14
C GLN A 208 -12.59 -10.01 7.88
N ASP A 209 -11.54 -10.42 7.16
CA ASP A 209 -10.39 -11.13 7.71
C ASP A 209 -9.10 -10.61 7.02
N PRO A 210 -8.21 -9.93 7.75
CA PRO A 210 -6.93 -9.45 7.20
C PRO A 210 -6.03 -10.56 6.64
N MET A 211 -6.28 -11.83 7.01
CA MET A 211 -5.53 -12.99 6.52
C MET A 211 -6.26 -13.74 5.38
N ALA A 212 -7.42 -13.25 4.95
CA ALA A 212 -8.26 -13.95 3.97
C ALA A 212 -7.50 -14.29 2.70
N MET A 213 -6.77 -13.34 2.11
CA MET A 213 -6.00 -13.57 0.88
C MET A 213 -4.88 -14.57 1.11
N LEU A 214 -4.08 -14.41 2.16
CA LEU A 214 -3.01 -15.35 2.49
C LEU A 214 -3.54 -16.78 2.66
N ASN A 215 -4.64 -16.95 3.38
CA ASN A 215 -5.27 -18.24 3.60
C ASN A 215 -5.83 -18.83 2.29
N ALA A 216 -6.46 -18.02 1.46
CA ALA A 216 -6.99 -18.43 0.16
C ALA A 216 -5.89 -18.91 -0.80
N LEU A 217 -4.76 -18.20 -0.86
CA LEU A 217 -3.59 -18.60 -1.66
C LEU A 217 -3.05 -19.96 -1.23
N ARG A 218 -2.91 -20.18 0.09
CA ARG A 218 -2.45 -21.47 0.66
C ARG A 218 -3.43 -22.62 0.38
N GLN A 219 -4.74 -22.40 0.63
CA GLN A 219 -5.78 -23.41 0.43
C GLN A 219 -5.90 -23.87 -1.03
N ASN A 220 -5.67 -22.95 -1.97
CA ASN A 220 -5.69 -23.27 -3.39
C ASN A 220 -4.31 -23.69 -3.95
N ASN A 221 -3.29 -23.83 -3.09
CA ASN A 221 -1.93 -24.24 -3.47
C ASN A 221 -1.40 -23.42 -4.66
N VAL A 222 -1.54 -22.09 -4.61
CA VAL A 222 -1.06 -21.22 -5.69
C VAL A 222 0.46 -21.34 -5.82
N ASP A 223 0.92 -21.60 -7.04
CA ASP A 223 2.34 -21.76 -7.35
C ASP A 223 2.95 -20.48 -7.89
N VAL A 224 2.22 -19.78 -8.76
CA VAL A 224 2.66 -18.56 -9.45
C VAL A 224 1.61 -17.47 -9.32
N ALA A 225 2.04 -16.27 -9.00
CA ALA A 225 1.21 -15.08 -9.06
C ALA A 225 1.75 -14.08 -10.10
N ILE A 226 0.87 -13.59 -10.97
CA ILE A 226 1.17 -12.50 -11.88
C ILE A 226 0.75 -11.20 -11.19
N LEU A 227 1.74 -10.45 -10.69
CA LEU A 227 1.55 -9.15 -10.05
C LEU A 227 2.16 -8.06 -10.94
N TRP A 228 1.41 -7.64 -11.94
CA TRP A 228 1.84 -6.69 -12.95
C TRP A 228 1.24 -5.32 -12.70
N SER A 229 2.06 -4.29 -12.51
CA SER A 229 1.57 -2.94 -12.35
C SER A 229 2.27 -1.98 -13.30
N LEU A 230 1.50 -1.22 -14.08
CA LEU A 230 2.01 -0.17 -14.95
C LEU A 230 2.45 1.06 -14.16
N CYS A 231 1.89 1.27 -12.97
CA CYS A 231 2.32 2.35 -12.08
C CYS A 231 3.40 1.85 -11.09
N LYS A 232 4.23 2.77 -10.62
CA LYS A 232 5.20 2.46 -9.56
C LYS A 232 4.45 2.24 -8.24
N GLU A 233 4.15 0.99 -7.89
CA GLU A 233 3.49 0.65 -6.62
C GLU A 233 4.28 1.20 -5.44
N THR A 234 3.60 1.91 -4.57
CA THR A 234 4.18 2.39 -3.31
C THR A 234 4.35 1.27 -2.31
N TYR A 235 3.33 0.39 -2.26
CA TYR A 235 3.28 -0.82 -1.44
C TYR A 235 2.29 -1.81 -2.08
N SER A 236 2.55 -3.08 -1.98
CA SER A 236 1.62 -4.11 -2.46
C SER A 236 1.34 -5.13 -1.36
N TYR A 237 0.16 -5.07 -0.77
CA TYR A 237 -0.31 -6.08 0.19
C TYR A 237 -0.30 -7.47 -0.46
N THR A 238 -0.81 -7.57 -1.69
CA THR A 238 -0.85 -8.84 -2.46
C THR A 238 0.54 -9.45 -2.66
N TYR A 239 1.58 -8.63 -2.84
CA TYR A 239 2.94 -9.12 -2.90
C TYR A 239 3.36 -9.80 -1.58
N PHE A 240 3.13 -9.14 -0.44
CA PHE A 240 3.51 -9.69 0.86
C PHE A 240 2.67 -10.91 1.22
N GLU A 241 1.41 -10.97 0.82
CA GLU A 241 0.55 -12.15 0.96
C GLU A 241 1.09 -13.32 0.12
N CYS A 242 1.51 -13.10 -1.12
CA CYS A 242 2.19 -14.10 -1.95
C CYS A 242 3.52 -14.54 -1.33
N TYR A 243 4.32 -13.60 -0.84
CA TYR A 243 5.59 -13.90 -0.19
C TYR A 243 5.39 -14.79 1.06
N ALA A 244 4.41 -14.43 1.90
CA ALA A 244 4.04 -15.21 3.08
C ALA A 244 3.40 -16.57 2.74
N ALA A 245 2.74 -16.69 1.60
CA ALA A 245 2.18 -17.95 1.10
C ALA A 245 3.21 -18.83 0.35
N ASN A 246 4.47 -18.39 0.22
CA ASN A 246 5.50 -19.06 -0.55
C ASN A 246 5.14 -19.25 -2.04
N VAL A 247 4.52 -18.23 -2.62
CA VAL A 247 4.14 -18.15 -4.04
C VAL A 247 5.28 -17.51 -4.84
N PHE A 248 5.58 -18.05 -6.01
CA PHE A 248 6.52 -17.47 -6.96
C PHE A 248 5.84 -16.30 -7.68
N VAL A 249 6.42 -15.10 -7.61
CA VAL A 249 5.84 -13.89 -8.20
C VAL A 249 6.52 -13.55 -9.51
N VAL A 250 5.73 -13.33 -10.57
CA VAL A 250 6.22 -12.74 -11.83
C VAL A 250 5.67 -11.34 -11.97
N THR A 251 6.55 -10.38 -12.25
CA THR A 251 6.22 -8.95 -12.28
C THR A 251 7.04 -8.21 -13.34
N ASP A 252 6.54 -7.05 -13.76
CA ASP A 252 7.25 -6.12 -14.64
C ASP A 252 8.28 -5.27 -13.85
N GLU A 253 9.40 -4.93 -14.49
CA GLU A 253 10.44 -4.08 -13.89
C GLU A 253 9.93 -2.70 -13.47
N ASN A 254 8.85 -2.23 -14.08
CA ASN A 254 8.21 -0.96 -13.77
C ASN A 254 7.18 -1.05 -12.65
N SER A 255 6.91 -2.23 -12.10
CA SER A 255 5.90 -2.43 -11.04
C SER A 255 6.29 -1.86 -9.66
N GLY A 256 7.34 -1.03 -9.59
CA GLY A 256 7.70 -0.28 -8.40
C GLY A 256 8.13 -1.17 -7.23
N ASN A 257 7.46 -1.04 -6.08
CA ASN A 257 7.85 -1.81 -4.89
C ASN A 257 7.70 -3.33 -5.09
N ILE A 258 6.81 -3.80 -5.97
CA ILE A 258 6.68 -5.24 -6.27
C ILE A 258 7.99 -5.75 -6.86
N ALA A 259 8.48 -5.13 -7.94
CA ALA A 259 9.73 -5.52 -8.59
C ALA A 259 10.93 -5.46 -7.62
N PHE A 260 11.02 -4.38 -6.84
CA PHE A 260 12.07 -4.22 -5.84
C PHE A 260 12.05 -5.37 -4.82
N GLN A 261 10.89 -5.72 -4.30
CA GLN A 261 10.76 -6.78 -3.29
C GLN A 261 11.01 -8.17 -3.87
N VAL A 262 10.59 -8.43 -5.11
CA VAL A 262 10.89 -9.71 -5.81
C VAL A 262 12.39 -9.92 -5.92
N LEU A 263 13.13 -8.90 -6.35
CA LEU A 263 14.60 -8.95 -6.45
C LEU A 263 15.25 -9.12 -5.08
N LYS A 264 14.82 -8.35 -4.09
CA LYS A 264 15.36 -8.37 -2.72
C LYS A 264 15.16 -9.72 -2.04
N ASN A 265 13.99 -10.32 -2.20
CA ASN A 265 13.60 -11.54 -1.49
C ASN A 265 13.85 -12.81 -2.30
N GLY A 266 14.18 -12.71 -3.58
CA GLY A 266 14.42 -13.85 -4.45
C GLY A 266 13.22 -14.81 -4.55
N ASN A 267 11.99 -14.28 -4.48
CA ASN A 267 10.77 -15.09 -4.51
C ASN A 267 10.01 -14.99 -5.84
N GLY A 268 10.74 -14.73 -6.94
CA GLY A 268 10.09 -14.59 -8.23
C GLY A 268 11.02 -14.16 -9.34
N LYS A 269 10.44 -13.72 -10.43
CA LYS A 269 11.11 -13.23 -11.62
C LYS A 269 10.60 -11.84 -12.00
N VAL A 270 11.53 -10.92 -12.23
CA VAL A 270 11.25 -9.65 -12.86
C VAL A 270 11.54 -9.75 -14.34
N VAL A 271 10.63 -9.32 -15.19
CA VAL A 271 10.74 -9.31 -16.66
C VAL A 271 10.57 -7.87 -17.17
N GLY A 272 11.16 -7.58 -18.34
CA GLY A 272 11.13 -6.21 -18.90
C GLY A 272 9.95 -5.96 -19.84
N SER A 273 9.14 -6.99 -20.18
CA SER A 273 8.01 -6.82 -21.10
C SER A 273 7.00 -7.98 -21.01
N ALA A 274 5.80 -7.75 -21.54
CA ALA A 274 4.80 -8.82 -21.71
C ALA A 274 5.32 -9.95 -22.61
N THR A 275 6.11 -9.62 -23.64
CA THR A 275 6.74 -10.66 -24.52
C THR A 275 7.69 -11.54 -23.71
N GLU A 276 8.50 -10.98 -22.81
CA GLU A 276 9.37 -11.79 -21.93
C GLU A 276 8.55 -12.65 -20.96
N LEU A 277 7.43 -12.14 -20.45
CA LEU A 277 6.50 -12.94 -19.65
C LEU A 277 6.00 -14.16 -20.42
N LEU A 278 5.54 -13.96 -21.66
CA LEU A 278 5.06 -15.05 -22.51
C LEU A 278 6.18 -16.09 -22.79
N ASN A 279 7.39 -15.62 -23.11
CA ASN A 279 8.56 -16.49 -23.33
C ASN A 279 8.95 -17.27 -22.06
N LEU A 280 8.84 -16.65 -20.89
CA LEU A 280 9.09 -17.32 -19.62
C LEU A 280 8.13 -18.51 -19.39
N PHE A 281 6.84 -18.33 -19.74
CA PHE A 281 5.84 -19.39 -19.61
C PHE A 281 6.00 -20.49 -20.65
N ASP A 282 6.47 -20.17 -21.85
CA ASP A 282 6.75 -21.17 -22.88
C ASP A 282 7.93 -22.09 -22.49
N ASN A 283 8.97 -21.56 -21.87
CA ASN A 283 10.26 -22.22 -21.80
C ASN A 283 10.69 -22.61 -20.37
N ASP A 284 10.49 -21.70 -19.38
CA ASP A 284 11.26 -21.80 -18.14
C ASP A 284 10.44 -21.72 -16.84
N ILE A 285 9.17 -21.35 -16.88
CA ILE A 285 8.40 -21.07 -15.65
C ILE A 285 8.39 -22.26 -14.69
N THR A 286 8.21 -23.48 -15.21
CA THR A 286 8.16 -24.69 -14.40
C THR A 286 9.48 -24.93 -13.67
N ASN A 287 10.61 -24.76 -14.36
CA ASN A 287 11.94 -24.90 -13.78
C ASN A 287 12.22 -23.83 -12.73
N ASN A 288 11.82 -22.58 -13.00
CA ASN A 288 12.00 -21.47 -12.05
C ASN A 288 11.20 -21.71 -10.76
N VAL A 289 9.94 -22.12 -10.86
CA VAL A 289 9.11 -22.45 -9.71
C VAL A 289 9.65 -23.63 -8.93
N TYR A 290 10.08 -24.70 -9.63
CA TYR A 290 10.67 -25.87 -9.00
C TYR A 290 11.92 -25.48 -8.22
N ARG A 291 12.85 -24.75 -8.84
CA ARG A 291 14.07 -24.27 -8.18
C ARG A 291 13.75 -23.42 -6.96
N PHE A 292 12.83 -22.46 -7.09
CA PHE A 292 12.38 -21.63 -5.97
C PHE A 292 11.86 -22.46 -4.80
N LYS A 293 11.02 -23.47 -5.07
CA LYS A 293 10.43 -24.31 -4.01
C LYS A 293 11.44 -25.27 -3.37
N THR A 294 12.46 -25.69 -4.09
CA THR A 294 13.47 -26.62 -3.60
C THR A 294 14.66 -25.96 -2.92
N GLU A 295 15.13 -24.83 -3.43
CA GLU A 295 16.30 -24.12 -2.93
C GLU A 295 15.97 -23.21 -1.74
N LYS A 296 14.74 -22.69 -1.66
CA LYS A 296 14.33 -21.77 -0.61
C LYS A 296 13.97 -22.52 0.66
N LYS A 297 14.91 -22.52 1.62
CA LYS A 297 14.75 -23.16 2.95
C LYS A 297 13.76 -22.47 3.89
N THR A 298 13.27 -21.29 3.55
CA THR A 298 12.34 -20.51 4.38
C THR A 298 10.93 -20.67 3.84
N GLY A 299 10.13 -21.45 4.52
CA GLY A 299 8.70 -21.59 4.23
C GLY A 299 7.90 -20.31 4.42
N PRO A 300 6.59 -20.38 4.21
CA PRO A 300 5.66 -19.28 4.39
C PRO A 300 5.78 -18.58 5.73
N GLN A 301 5.62 -17.29 5.76
CA GLN A 301 5.78 -16.45 6.94
C GLN A 301 4.43 -15.93 7.41
N LEU A 302 4.39 -15.44 8.63
CA LEU A 302 3.23 -14.75 9.18
C LEU A 302 3.33 -13.26 8.86
N LEU A 303 2.20 -12.67 8.44
CA LEU A 303 2.07 -11.23 8.24
C LEU A 303 1.49 -10.59 9.50
N LEU A 304 2.13 -9.56 9.99
CA LEU A 304 1.62 -8.71 11.06
C LEU A 304 1.58 -7.25 10.62
N THR A 305 0.64 -6.50 11.13
CA THR A 305 0.64 -5.04 11.00
C THR A 305 1.91 -4.48 11.62
N ASN A 306 2.53 -3.52 10.95
CA ASN A 306 3.69 -2.85 11.47
C ASN A 306 3.27 -1.65 12.33
N ASP A 307 3.33 -1.79 13.61
CA ASP A 307 2.98 -0.79 14.63
C ASP A 307 4.16 0.12 15.04
N ARG A 308 5.32 0.01 14.35
CA ARG A 308 6.53 0.79 14.65
C ARG A 308 6.27 2.30 14.74
N ILE A 309 5.31 2.83 13.97
CA ILE A 309 4.93 4.24 14.08
C ILE A 309 4.39 4.59 15.47
N LEU A 310 3.83 3.62 16.17
CA LEU A 310 3.34 3.78 17.54
C LEU A 310 4.49 3.78 18.55
N GLU A 311 5.60 3.13 18.22
CA GLU A 311 6.83 3.09 19.05
C GLU A 311 7.54 4.45 19.01
N CYS A 312 7.44 5.18 17.90
CA CYS A 312 7.97 6.55 17.77
C CYS A 312 7.23 7.58 18.63
N CYS A 313 6.03 7.23 19.12
CA CYS A 313 5.28 8.01 20.11
C CYS A 313 5.53 7.35 21.46
N ASP A 314 6.38 7.94 22.31
CA ASP A 314 6.71 7.41 23.64
C ASP A 314 5.53 6.75 24.36
N SER A 315 5.78 5.64 25.02
CA SER A 315 4.86 4.74 25.73
C SER A 315 3.67 5.47 26.38
N CYS A 316 2.55 5.49 25.67
CA CYS A 316 1.31 6.09 26.16
C CYS A 316 0.35 5.00 26.55
N ASN A 317 0.12 4.83 27.83
CA ASN A 317 -1.02 4.08 28.34
C ASN A 317 -2.28 4.92 28.13
N LEU A 318 -3.03 4.63 27.06
CA LEU A 318 -4.39 5.15 26.89
C LEU A 318 -5.30 4.50 27.94
N SER A 319 -5.84 5.30 28.88
CA SER A 319 -6.97 4.82 29.66
C SER A 319 -8.21 4.82 28.74
N ASN A 320 -8.94 3.71 28.66
CA ASN A 320 -10.19 3.59 27.90
C ASN A 320 -11.19 4.73 28.23
N ALA A 321 -11.16 5.21 29.46
CA ALA A 321 -12.00 6.32 29.92
C ALA A 321 -11.80 7.65 29.17
N ILE A 322 -10.59 7.94 28.68
CA ILE A 322 -10.34 9.17 27.87
C ILE A 322 -10.87 9.01 26.46
N GLY A 323 -10.74 7.83 25.87
CA GLY A 323 -11.31 7.52 24.57
C GLY A 323 -12.84 7.66 24.55
N GLU A 324 -13.52 7.14 25.56
CA GLU A 324 -14.97 7.29 25.72
C GLU A 324 -15.40 8.74 25.94
N LYS A 325 -14.66 9.54 26.72
CA LYS A 325 -14.95 10.98 26.89
C LYS A 325 -14.84 11.75 25.57
N VAL A 326 -13.82 11.49 24.76
CA VAL A 326 -13.68 12.12 23.43
C VAL A 326 -14.85 11.73 22.53
N ILE A 327 -15.23 10.47 22.48
CA ILE A 327 -16.34 9.95 21.68
C ILE A 327 -17.67 10.59 22.14
N ASN A 328 -17.90 10.68 23.44
CA ASN A 328 -19.11 11.27 24.00
C ASN A 328 -19.20 12.79 23.73
N HIS A 329 -18.09 13.53 23.82
CA HIS A 329 -18.03 14.95 23.48
C HIS A 329 -18.25 15.21 21.98
N LEU A 330 -17.79 14.30 21.12
CA LEU A 330 -17.94 14.41 19.67
C LEU A 330 -19.36 14.10 19.20
N LYS A 331 -20.27 13.61 20.05
CA LYS A 331 -21.64 13.19 19.70
C LYS A 331 -21.68 12.36 18.41
N ILE A 332 -20.73 11.46 18.24
CA ILE A 332 -20.64 10.59 17.07
C ILE A 332 -21.77 9.58 17.16
N ARG A 333 -22.91 9.86 16.52
CA ARG A 333 -23.91 8.85 16.20
C ARG A 333 -23.30 7.94 15.15
N SER A 334 -23.06 6.70 15.54
CA SER A 334 -22.64 5.53 14.82
C SER A 334 -22.71 5.60 13.28
N ASN A 335 -21.61 5.97 12.64
CA ASN A 335 -21.33 5.61 11.26
C ASN A 335 -20.02 4.81 11.25
N PRO A 336 -20.07 3.48 11.03
CA PRO A 336 -18.86 2.62 11.11
C PRO A 336 -17.75 3.01 10.14
N LEU A 337 -18.05 3.71 9.05
CA LEU A 337 -17.06 4.20 8.09
C LEU A 337 -16.21 5.36 8.61
N LEU A 338 -16.66 6.07 9.65
CA LEU A 338 -15.88 7.14 10.29
C LEU A 338 -14.78 6.60 11.23
N TYR A 339 -14.89 5.35 11.67
CA TYR A 339 -13.90 4.72 12.56
C TYR A 339 -12.55 4.45 11.88
N LEU A 340 -12.53 4.35 10.54
CA LEU A 340 -11.29 4.12 9.76
C LEU A 340 -10.54 5.43 9.43
N GLU A 341 -11.19 6.58 9.57
CA GLU A 341 -10.59 7.90 9.28
C GLU A 341 -10.28 8.72 10.54
N ILE A 342 -10.70 8.28 11.70
CA ILE A 342 -10.36 8.95 12.95
C ILE A 342 -8.92 8.61 13.28
N PHE A 343 -8.08 9.63 13.17
CA PHE A 343 -6.73 9.73 13.67
C PHE A 343 -6.48 8.80 14.86
N HIS A 344 -5.41 8.01 14.82
CA HIS A 344 -4.88 7.41 16.03
C HIS A 344 -4.39 8.54 16.94
N MET A 345 -5.34 9.18 17.65
CA MET A 345 -5.00 10.15 18.67
C MET A 345 -4.46 9.40 19.88
N LYS A 346 -3.17 9.55 20.15
CA LYS A 346 -2.61 9.17 21.43
C LYS A 346 -2.73 10.36 22.37
N LEU A 347 -3.48 10.18 23.44
CA LEU A 347 -3.64 11.15 24.51
C LEU A 347 -2.80 10.67 25.71
N ARG A 348 -1.98 11.55 26.26
CA ARG A 348 -1.21 11.28 27.47
C ARG A 348 -1.81 12.06 28.64
N LYS A 349 -2.08 11.39 29.73
CA LYS A 349 -2.35 12.04 31.02
C LYS A 349 -1.02 12.39 31.64
N LEU A 350 -0.76 13.66 31.89
CA LEU A 350 0.37 14.08 32.73
C LEU A 350 0.15 13.48 34.12
N ARG A 351 1.05 12.63 34.57
CA ARG A 351 1.15 12.29 35.99
C ARG A 351 1.70 13.53 36.68
N LYS A 352 0.92 14.07 37.62
CA LYS A 352 1.43 14.97 38.63
C LYS A 352 2.44 14.25 39.49
#